data_bdc56c43109aa2a370049fa89fa2f95b
#
_entry.id   bdc56c43109aa2a370049fa89fa2f95b
#
_cell.length_a   1.000
_cell.length_b   1.000
_cell.length_c   1.000
_cell.angle_alpha   90.00
_cell.angle_beta   90.00
_cell.angle_gamma   90.00
#
_symmetry.space_group_name_H-M   'P 1'
#
loop_
_entity.id
_entity.type
_entity.pdbx_description
1 polymer ?
#
loop_
_entity_poly.entity_id
_entity_poly.type
_entity_poly.pdbx_seq_one_letter_code
_entity_poly.pdbx_strand_id
1 'polypeptide(L)'
;MEKSFSSKIGVLLAAAGSAVGLGSIWKFPYVVGENGGGAFIILYVLCSLLLGLPLVMNEFLIGKLSGKGAYGAYREMCGTNRWQWLAWINLLCVIAIMSFYFVVTGWCIYYMVEAASDTFAGMDAAALTEHFRTFQSHAPVMILYAIIAIILTASVLWFDVNKGIERLSKILMPLLFLMLVLMAVHMVFLDGGSTGLHYLFEPDFSKIDSNVVLQAMGLSFFTLSVGVGILVTYGGYMPKEQNVTSTSAQMIILVMIVSLLAGVIIFPAVFAYGFSPSEGPQLTFVTLPAVFQHMFAPALTSVAFFALMVVAALTSTISMMEVMVAFVREASEDTKWPLNRHQSVVLVAIIQVITNTLCILSMTGHAEWLTVMGQNMFDSANTLVNNFMIPVGALGAALFTGWFVPKARYQGSRVASLIYLVILRWIIPLAIVVIFLESLNII
;
A
#
# COMPACT_ATOMS: atom_id res chain seq x y z
N MET A 1 -4.69 -21.36 18.54
CA MET A 1 -4.22 -21.34 17.12
C MET A 1 -5.19 -20.44 16.36
N GLU A 2 -4.74 -19.34 15.78
CA GLU A 2 -5.52 -18.63 14.78
C GLU A 2 -5.76 -19.57 13.61
N LYS A 3 -6.99 -19.56 13.11
CA LYS A 3 -7.35 -20.37 11.96
C LYS A 3 -6.60 -19.81 10.75
N SER A 4 -5.81 -20.65 10.06
CA SER A 4 -5.18 -20.34 8.79
C SER A 4 -6.24 -19.98 7.74
N PHE A 5 -5.85 -19.34 6.65
CA PHE A 5 -6.73 -19.18 5.49
C PHE A 5 -7.32 -20.53 5.08
N SER A 6 -8.60 -20.51 4.71
CA SER A 6 -9.32 -21.76 4.37
C SER A 6 -9.08 -22.21 2.93
N SER A 7 -8.61 -21.32 2.05
CA SER A 7 -8.47 -21.60 0.63
C SER A 7 -7.28 -20.87 -0.01
N LYS A 8 -6.75 -21.47 -1.09
CA LYS A 8 -5.68 -20.89 -1.91
C LYS A 8 -6.06 -19.52 -2.49
N ILE A 9 -7.30 -19.38 -2.94
CA ILE A 9 -7.83 -18.13 -3.48
C ILE A 9 -7.95 -17.08 -2.37
N GLY A 10 -8.34 -17.48 -1.15
CA GLY A 10 -8.43 -16.57 -0.01
C GLY A 10 -7.07 -15.95 0.34
N VAL A 11 -6.00 -16.74 0.35
CA VAL A 11 -4.64 -16.23 0.53
C VAL A 11 -4.27 -15.22 -0.55
N LEU A 12 -4.51 -15.58 -1.83
CA LEU A 12 -4.17 -14.72 -2.97
C LEU A 12 -4.93 -13.40 -2.92
N LEU A 13 -6.25 -13.45 -2.70
CA LEU A 13 -7.09 -12.23 -2.68
C LEU A 13 -6.81 -11.35 -1.46
N ALA A 14 -6.50 -11.95 -0.30
CA ALA A 14 -6.08 -11.17 0.87
C ALA A 14 -4.72 -10.49 0.65
N ALA A 15 -3.74 -11.23 0.11
CA ALA A 15 -2.43 -10.68 -0.19
C ALA A 15 -2.47 -9.64 -1.32
N ALA A 16 -3.21 -9.91 -2.40
CA ALA A 16 -3.42 -8.93 -3.46
C ALA A 16 -4.17 -7.70 -2.94
N GLY A 17 -5.20 -7.87 -2.09
CA GLY A 17 -5.95 -6.76 -1.49
C GLY A 17 -5.11 -5.90 -0.55
N SER A 18 -4.09 -6.48 0.08
CA SER A 18 -3.11 -5.72 0.85
C SER A 18 -2.26 -4.80 -0.03
N ALA A 19 -1.84 -5.30 -1.18
CA ALA A 19 -0.96 -4.60 -2.10
C ALA A 19 -1.72 -3.68 -3.08
N VAL A 20 -2.95 -4.07 -3.45
CA VAL A 20 -3.89 -3.27 -4.26
C VAL A 20 -4.61 -2.29 -3.35
N GLY A 21 -3.96 -1.20 -3.00
CA GLY A 21 -4.53 -0.14 -2.16
C GLY A 21 -4.34 1.23 -2.78
N LEU A 22 -4.30 2.25 -1.93
CA LEU A 22 -4.01 3.63 -2.35
C LEU A 22 -2.65 3.72 -3.07
N GLY A 23 -1.70 2.82 -2.78
CA GLY A 23 -0.42 2.75 -3.48
C GLY A 23 -0.57 2.54 -4.99
N SER A 24 -1.43 1.60 -5.40
CA SER A 24 -1.64 1.24 -6.80
C SER A 24 -2.64 2.16 -7.53
N ILE A 25 -3.65 2.68 -6.81
CA ILE A 25 -4.75 3.43 -7.45
C ILE A 25 -4.54 4.94 -7.32
N TRP A 26 -3.95 5.40 -6.24
CA TRP A 26 -3.71 6.81 -5.95
C TRP A 26 -2.26 7.22 -6.22
N LYS A 27 -1.28 6.54 -5.58
CA LYS A 27 0.13 6.95 -5.65
C LYS A 27 0.76 6.64 -7.01
N PHE A 28 0.51 5.47 -7.57
CA PHE A 28 1.09 5.05 -8.84
C PHE A 28 0.81 6.05 -9.98
N PRO A 29 -0.45 6.49 -10.26
CA PRO A 29 -0.69 7.40 -11.36
C PRO A 29 0.04 8.74 -11.22
N TYR A 30 0.01 9.39 -10.05
CA TYR A 30 0.68 10.67 -9.93
C TYR A 30 2.21 10.54 -10.03
N VAL A 31 2.81 9.49 -9.48
CA VAL A 31 4.26 9.26 -9.63
C VAL A 31 4.61 8.98 -11.09
N VAL A 32 3.80 8.22 -11.84
CA VAL A 32 3.94 8.03 -13.28
C VAL A 32 3.86 9.38 -14.01
N GLY A 33 2.91 10.23 -13.64
CA GLY A 33 2.72 11.56 -14.21
C GLY A 33 3.91 12.49 -13.99
N GLU A 34 4.52 12.46 -12.81
CA GLU A 34 5.71 13.24 -12.46
C GLU A 34 6.98 12.75 -13.16
N ASN A 35 7.05 11.45 -13.52
CA ASN A 35 8.28 10.81 -14.01
C ASN A 35 8.23 10.35 -15.48
N GLY A 36 7.39 10.97 -16.31
CA GLY A 36 7.46 10.81 -17.75
C GLY A 36 6.67 9.64 -18.35
N GLY A 37 5.66 9.12 -17.66
CA GLY A 37 4.66 8.23 -18.27
C GLY A 37 5.16 6.82 -18.55
N GLY A 38 5.03 6.37 -19.82
CA GLY A 38 5.27 4.97 -20.22
C GLY A 38 6.65 4.41 -19.94
N ALA A 39 7.71 5.22 -20.02
CA ALA A 39 9.06 4.77 -19.70
C ALA A 39 9.24 4.43 -18.22
N PHE A 40 8.64 5.24 -17.31
CA PHE A 40 8.59 4.94 -15.89
C PHE A 40 7.83 3.63 -15.60
N ILE A 41 6.74 3.37 -16.30
CA ILE A 41 5.97 2.13 -16.14
C ILE A 41 6.82 0.90 -16.46
N ILE A 42 7.63 0.96 -17.53
CA ILE A 42 8.54 -0.14 -17.87
C ILE A 42 9.53 -0.38 -16.73
N LEU A 43 10.13 0.67 -16.16
CA LEU A 43 11.04 0.55 -15.02
C LEU A 43 10.31 -0.03 -13.79
N TYR A 44 9.11 0.45 -13.48
CA TYR A 44 8.29 -0.06 -12.38
C TYR A 44 8.00 -1.56 -12.53
N VAL A 45 7.63 -2.02 -13.74
CA VAL A 45 7.38 -3.43 -14.04
C VAL A 45 8.67 -4.25 -13.87
N LEU A 46 9.79 -3.76 -14.40
CA LEU A 46 11.08 -4.44 -14.26
C LEU A 46 11.51 -4.54 -12.78
N CYS A 47 11.41 -3.45 -12.01
CA CYS A 47 11.72 -3.46 -10.57
C CYS A 47 10.79 -4.42 -9.81
N SER A 48 9.50 -4.44 -10.13
CA SER A 48 8.51 -5.33 -9.50
C SER A 48 8.82 -6.81 -9.77
N LEU A 49 9.29 -7.15 -10.97
CA LEU A 49 9.62 -8.53 -11.33
C LEU A 49 11.01 -8.96 -10.84
N LEU A 50 12.03 -8.09 -10.98
CA LEU A 50 13.41 -8.46 -10.69
C LEU A 50 13.75 -8.37 -9.19
N LEU A 51 13.21 -7.38 -8.50
CA LEU A 51 13.47 -7.12 -7.08
C LEU A 51 12.26 -7.45 -6.21
N GLY A 52 11.07 -7.02 -6.62
CA GLY A 52 9.83 -7.20 -5.88
C GLY A 52 9.44 -8.67 -5.74
N LEU A 53 9.45 -9.46 -6.81
CA LEU A 53 9.06 -10.86 -6.77
C LEU A 53 9.92 -11.71 -5.80
N PRO A 54 11.25 -11.65 -5.84
CA PRO A 54 12.07 -12.35 -4.85
C PRO A 54 11.81 -11.91 -3.41
N LEU A 55 11.55 -10.62 -3.17
CA LEU A 55 11.25 -10.09 -1.83
C LEU A 55 9.88 -10.56 -1.33
N VAL A 56 8.84 -10.49 -2.16
CA VAL A 56 7.49 -11.01 -1.83
C VAL A 56 7.56 -12.51 -1.49
N MET A 57 8.25 -13.29 -2.32
CA MET A 57 8.49 -14.72 -2.06
C MET A 57 9.21 -14.93 -0.74
N ASN A 58 10.21 -14.09 -0.45
CA ASN A 58 11.00 -14.15 0.76
C ASN A 58 10.17 -13.95 2.02
N GLU A 59 9.39 -12.89 2.08
CA GLU A 59 8.57 -12.59 3.25
C GLU A 59 7.48 -13.63 3.47
N PHE A 60 6.79 -14.07 2.42
CA PHE A 60 5.86 -15.20 2.53
C PHE A 60 6.54 -16.47 3.05
N LEU A 61 7.76 -16.75 2.58
CA LEU A 61 8.50 -17.93 3.02
C LEU A 61 8.86 -17.86 4.50
N ILE A 62 9.32 -16.70 5.00
CA ILE A 62 9.62 -16.46 6.42
C ILE A 62 8.37 -16.78 7.27
N GLY A 63 7.23 -16.20 6.93
CA GLY A 63 5.97 -16.43 7.63
C GLY A 63 5.52 -17.88 7.57
N LYS A 64 5.50 -18.48 6.37
CA LYS A 64 5.05 -19.85 6.15
C LYS A 64 5.90 -20.89 6.90
N LEU A 65 7.22 -20.72 6.91
CA LEU A 65 8.12 -21.66 7.57
C LEU A 65 8.07 -21.54 9.11
N SER A 66 7.81 -20.35 9.62
CA SER A 66 7.67 -20.12 11.07
C SER A 66 6.28 -20.47 11.60
N GLY A 67 5.22 -20.35 10.75
CA GLY A 67 3.83 -20.43 11.19
C GLY A 67 3.43 -19.33 12.16
N LYS A 68 4.16 -18.20 12.17
CA LYS A 68 4.00 -17.05 13.07
C LYS A 68 3.86 -15.76 12.27
N GLY A 69 3.30 -14.73 12.91
CA GLY A 69 3.29 -13.36 12.40
C GLY A 69 4.68 -12.71 12.47
N ALA A 70 4.75 -11.43 12.11
CA ALA A 70 6.02 -10.71 12.00
C ALA A 70 6.85 -10.76 13.29
N TYR A 71 6.23 -10.71 14.49
CA TYR A 71 6.96 -10.74 15.76
C TYR A 71 7.64 -12.08 16.01
N GLY A 72 6.91 -13.18 15.91
CA GLY A 72 7.40 -14.51 16.25
C GLY A 72 8.24 -15.16 15.15
N ALA A 73 8.07 -14.75 13.89
CA ALA A 73 8.66 -15.43 12.75
C ALA A 73 10.19 -15.44 12.78
N TYR A 74 10.82 -14.30 13.02
CA TYR A 74 12.29 -14.20 13.07
C TYR A 74 12.88 -14.99 14.24
N ARG A 75 12.23 -14.96 15.40
CA ARG A 75 12.62 -15.71 16.60
C ARG A 75 12.52 -17.23 16.39
N GLU A 76 11.38 -17.69 15.85
CA GLU A 76 11.12 -19.11 15.59
C GLU A 76 12.13 -19.71 14.60
N MET A 77 12.48 -18.97 13.56
CA MET A 77 13.41 -19.45 12.53
C MET A 77 14.86 -19.47 12.97
N CYS A 78 15.29 -18.55 13.85
CA CYS A 78 16.67 -18.48 14.35
C CYS A 78 16.90 -19.22 15.66
N GLY A 79 15.86 -19.54 16.42
CA GLY A 79 15.97 -20.04 17.79
C GLY A 79 16.57 -19.03 18.78
N THR A 80 16.73 -17.77 18.38
CA THR A 80 17.31 -16.68 19.20
C THR A 80 16.61 -15.35 18.91
N ASN A 81 16.71 -14.41 19.84
CA ASN A 81 16.13 -13.07 19.68
C ASN A 81 16.99 -12.10 18.84
N ARG A 82 18.10 -12.57 18.24
CA ARG A 82 19.06 -11.69 17.55
C ARG A 82 18.47 -10.92 16.38
N TRP A 83 17.47 -11.48 15.69
CA TRP A 83 16.81 -10.85 14.53
C TRP A 83 15.43 -10.26 14.85
N GLN A 84 15.03 -10.28 16.12
CA GLN A 84 13.71 -9.78 16.53
C GLN A 84 13.55 -8.26 16.33
N TRP A 85 14.67 -7.53 16.25
CA TRP A 85 14.66 -6.09 15.93
C TRP A 85 13.98 -5.78 14.57
N LEU A 86 14.04 -6.71 13.60
CA LEU A 86 13.31 -6.57 12.33
C LEU A 86 11.80 -6.52 12.53
N ALA A 87 11.27 -7.31 13.45
CA ALA A 87 9.86 -7.28 13.79
C ALA A 87 9.45 -5.90 14.34
N TRP A 88 10.30 -5.28 15.17
CA TRP A 88 10.06 -3.93 15.68
C TRP A 88 10.13 -2.87 14.60
N ILE A 89 11.05 -2.99 13.63
CA ILE A 89 11.08 -2.11 12.45
C ILE A 89 9.79 -2.25 11.65
N ASN A 90 9.34 -3.49 11.39
CA ASN A 90 8.09 -3.72 10.68
C ASN A 90 6.90 -3.09 11.43
N LEU A 91 6.81 -3.24 12.76
CA LEU A 91 5.77 -2.62 13.58
C LEU A 91 5.79 -1.10 13.48
N LEU A 92 6.97 -0.48 13.68
CA LEU A 92 7.12 0.98 13.61
C LEU A 92 6.80 1.51 12.20
N CYS A 93 7.20 0.78 11.16
CA CYS A 93 6.88 1.11 9.78
C CYS A 93 5.36 1.09 9.55
N VAL A 94 4.67 0.05 10.00
CA VAL A 94 3.20 -0.04 9.86
C VAL A 94 2.50 1.06 10.66
N ILE A 95 2.95 1.37 11.89
CA ILE A 95 2.40 2.48 12.67
C ILE A 95 2.56 3.81 11.92
N ALA A 96 3.75 4.06 11.38
CA ALA A 96 4.04 5.27 10.62
C ALA A 96 3.21 5.36 9.33
N ILE A 97 3.07 4.26 8.57
CA ILE A 97 2.21 4.22 7.38
C ILE A 97 0.76 4.53 7.78
N MET A 98 0.23 3.84 8.76
CA MET A 98 -1.16 3.96 9.14
C MET A 98 -1.50 5.32 9.75
N SER A 99 -0.52 6.05 10.29
CA SER A 99 -0.72 7.41 10.83
C SER A 99 -1.15 8.42 9.74
N PHE A 100 -0.78 8.20 8.49
CA PHE A 100 -1.25 9.02 7.37
C PHE A 100 -2.24 8.28 6.44
N TYR A 101 -2.18 6.97 6.38
CA TYR A 101 -3.02 6.18 5.49
C TYR A 101 -4.51 6.23 5.86
N PHE A 102 -4.83 6.21 7.17
CA PHE A 102 -6.21 6.41 7.63
C PHE A 102 -6.71 7.83 7.40
N VAL A 103 -5.83 8.84 7.41
CA VAL A 103 -6.20 10.22 7.03
C VAL A 103 -6.68 10.24 5.59
N VAL A 104 -5.89 9.68 4.64
CA VAL A 104 -6.28 9.60 3.22
C VAL A 104 -7.50 8.70 3.01
N THR A 105 -7.62 7.59 3.75
CA THR A 105 -8.83 6.76 3.73
C THR A 105 -10.06 7.56 4.16
N GLY A 106 -9.92 8.39 5.18
CA GLY A 106 -10.96 9.32 5.63
C GLY A 106 -11.33 10.33 4.55
N TRP A 107 -10.35 10.88 3.80
CA TRP A 107 -10.62 11.75 2.65
C TRP A 107 -11.45 11.04 1.58
N CYS A 108 -11.12 9.78 1.28
CA CYS A 108 -11.89 8.99 0.30
C CYS A 108 -13.34 8.80 0.74
N ILE A 109 -13.58 8.52 2.04
CA ILE A 109 -14.93 8.37 2.59
C ILE A 109 -15.67 9.71 2.55
N TYR A 110 -15.02 10.80 2.95
CA TYR A 110 -15.59 12.16 2.89
C TYR A 110 -16.03 12.50 1.47
N TYR A 111 -15.12 12.36 0.49
CA TYR A 111 -15.40 12.64 -0.91
C TYR A 111 -16.48 11.73 -1.53
N MET A 112 -16.58 10.48 -1.07
CA MET A 112 -17.68 9.59 -1.47
C MET A 112 -19.04 10.12 -0.97
N VAL A 113 -19.09 10.64 0.25
CA VAL A 113 -20.33 11.23 0.83
C VAL A 113 -20.67 12.54 0.13
N GLU A 114 -19.70 13.42 -0.10
CA GLU A 114 -19.90 14.68 -0.83
C GLU A 114 -20.36 14.43 -2.28
N ALA A 115 -19.78 13.45 -2.97
CA ALA A 115 -20.21 13.05 -4.30
C ALA A 115 -21.65 12.50 -4.31
N ALA A 116 -22.03 11.72 -3.29
CA ALA A 116 -23.39 11.19 -3.14
C ALA A 116 -24.43 12.29 -2.84
N SER A 117 -23.98 13.40 -2.26
CA SER A 117 -24.80 14.58 -1.98
C SER A 117 -24.82 15.60 -3.12
N ASP A 118 -24.18 15.26 -4.26
CA ASP A 118 -24.01 16.10 -5.44
C ASP A 118 -23.34 17.47 -5.15
N THR A 119 -22.50 17.53 -4.11
CA THR A 119 -21.86 18.76 -3.63
C THR A 119 -20.94 19.38 -4.70
N PHE A 120 -20.34 18.54 -5.56
CA PHE A 120 -19.40 19.00 -6.59
C PHE A 120 -20.10 19.61 -7.81
N ALA A 121 -21.44 19.55 -7.90
CA ALA A 121 -22.20 20.05 -9.05
C ALA A 121 -21.91 21.54 -9.34
N GLY A 122 -21.47 21.81 -10.56
CA GLY A 122 -21.15 23.17 -11.00
C GLY A 122 -19.88 23.80 -10.45
N MET A 123 -19.07 23.04 -9.67
CA MET A 123 -17.77 23.50 -9.22
C MET A 123 -16.73 23.40 -10.34
N ASP A 124 -16.03 24.48 -10.59
CA ASP A 124 -14.82 24.47 -11.43
C ASP A 124 -13.58 24.00 -10.66
N ALA A 125 -12.45 23.89 -11.32
CA ALA A 125 -11.19 23.43 -10.69
C ALA A 125 -10.74 24.32 -9.53
N ALA A 126 -10.99 25.63 -9.60
CA ALA A 126 -10.63 26.58 -8.54
C ALA A 126 -11.53 26.39 -7.30
N ALA A 127 -12.84 26.22 -7.51
CA ALA A 127 -13.79 25.93 -6.43
C ALA A 127 -13.49 24.58 -5.75
N LEU A 128 -13.15 23.54 -6.54
CA LEU A 128 -12.75 22.23 -5.99
C LEU A 128 -11.44 22.29 -5.22
N THR A 129 -10.47 23.11 -5.66
CA THR A 129 -9.22 23.33 -4.92
C THR A 129 -9.51 23.99 -3.58
N GLU A 130 -10.36 25.02 -3.54
CA GLU A 130 -10.72 25.68 -2.29
C GLU A 130 -11.57 24.78 -1.39
N HIS A 131 -12.46 23.97 -1.96
CA HIS A 131 -13.23 22.95 -1.22
C HIS A 131 -12.27 21.94 -0.53
N PHE A 132 -11.29 21.42 -1.26
CA PHE A 132 -10.29 20.50 -0.71
C PHE A 132 -9.45 21.17 0.38
N ARG A 133 -8.99 22.42 0.15
CA ARG A 133 -8.23 23.19 1.13
C ARG A 133 -9.02 23.46 2.41
N THR A 134 -10.29 23.85 2.26
CA THR A 134 -11.20 24.06 3.40
C THR A 134 -11.40 22.77 4.19
N PHE A 135 -11.64 21.64 3.52
CA PHE A 135 -11.73 20.35 4.18
C PHE A 135 -10.43 20.00 4.92
N GLN A 136 -9.26 20.16 4.30
CA GLN A 136 -7.96 19.89 4.92
C GLN A 136 -7.64 20.82 6.10
N SER A 137 -8.22 22.00 6.17
CA SER A 137 -8.07 22.91 7.33
C SER A 137 -8.99 22.58 8.49
N HIS A 138 -10.03 21.72 8.27
CA HIS A 138 -11.06 21.45 9.26
C HIS A 138 -10.76 20.16 10.05
N ALA A 139 -9.84 20.23 11.03
CA ALA A 139 -9.39 19.09 11.83
C ALA A 139 -10.53 18.21 12.39
N PRO A 140 -11.63 18.72 12.99
CA PRO A 140 -12.68 17.86 13.53
C PRO A 140 -13.34 16.94 12.48
N VAL A 141 -13.57 17.44 11.27
CA VAL A 141 -14.18 16.65 10.18
C VAL A 141 -13.19 15.58 9.70
N MET A 142 -11.91 15.94 9.50
CA MET A 142 -10.88 14.98 9.12
C MET A 142 -10.74 13.86 10.17
N ILE A 143 -10.72 14.21 11.47
CA ILE A 143 -10.64 13.24 12.57
C ILE A 143 -11.86 12.32 12.55
N LEU A 144 -13.07 12.85 12.36
CA LEU A 144 -14.30 12.05 12.30
C LEU A 144 -14.20 10.97 11.20
N TYR A 145 -13.83 11.34 9.98
CA TYR A 145 -13.74 10.40 8.87
C TYR A 145 -12.58 9.41 9.02
N ALA A 146 -11.46 9.82 9.62
CA ALA A 146 -10.37 8.90 9.98
C ALA A 146 -10.82 7.88 11.03
N ILE A 147 -11.57 8.29 12.06
CA ILE A 147 -12.14 7.38 13.07
C ILE A 147 -13.14 6.41 12.44
N ILE A 148 -13.99 6.86 11.51
CA ILE A 148 -14.90 5.98 10.77
C ILE A 148 -14.10 4.90 10.03
N ALA A 149 -13.01 5.26 9.34
CA ALA A 149 -12.14 4.31 8.64
C ALA A 149 -11.50 3.30 9.62
N ILE A 150 -11.03 3.76 10.79
CA ILE A 150 -10.46 2.90 11.84
C ILE A 150 -11.52 1.92 12.37
N ILE A 151 -12.73 2.39 12.66
CA ILE A 151 -13.83 1.54 13.15
C ILE A 151 -14.22 0.50 12.11
N LEU A 152 -14.34 0.87 10.83
CA LEU A 152 -14.64 -0.06 9.74
C LEU A 152 -13.55 -1.15 9.65
N THR A 153 -12.28 -0.77 9.71
CA THR A 153 -11.16 -1.72 9.70
C THR A 153 -11.18 -2.63 10.94
N ALA A 154 -11.32 -2.06 12.13
CA ALA A 154 -11.36 -2.80 13.39
C ALA A 154 -12.53 -3.78 13.45
N SER A 155 -13.70 -3.43 12.90
CA SER A 155 -14.88 -4.30 12.85
C SER A 155 -14.62 -5.59 12.06
N VAL A 156 -13.82 -5.53 11.00
CA VAL A 156 -13.42 -6.71 10.22
C VAL A 156 -12.46 -7.58 11.03
N LEU A 157 -11.49 -6.96 11.69
CA LEU A 157 -10.48 -7.66 12.49
C LEU A 157 -11.02 -8.24 13.80
N TRP A 158 -12.22 -7.82 14.21
CA TRP A 158 -12.94 -8.40 15.35
C TRP A 158 -13.20 -9.89 15.17
N PHE A 159 -13.34 -10.33 13.93
CA PHE A 159 -13.50 -11.73 13.57
C PHE A 159 -12.16 -12.41 13.32
N ASP A 160 -12.14 -13.76 13.30
CA ASP A 160 -10.98 -14.56 12.91
C ASP A 160 -10.57 -14.28 11.45
N VAL A 161 -9.32 -14.59 11.11
CA VAL A 161 -8.74 -14.43 9.76
C VAL A 161 -9.67 -14.95 8.66
N ASN A 162 -10.26 -16.16 8.84
CA ASN A 162 -11.18 -16.75 7.85
C ASN A 162 -12.49 -16.00 7.69
N LYS A 163 -13.09 -15.60 8.81
CA LYS A 163 -14.43 -14.96 8.81
C LYS A 163 -14.37 -13.47 8.54
N GLY A 164 -13.28 -12.81 8.92
CA GLY A 164 -13.04 -11.41 8.68
C GLY A 164 -12.27 -11.18 7.37
N ILE A 165 -10.97 -11.30 7.40
CA ILE A 165 -10.07 -10.92 6.30
C ILE A 165 -10.37 -11.71 5.02
N GLU A 166 -10.38 -13.05 5.10
CA GLU A 166 -10.54 -13.90 3.92
C GLU A 166 -11.91 -13.70 3.24
N ARG A 167 -12.99 -13.71 4.05
CA ARG A 167 -14.35 -13.55 3.51
C ARG A 167 -14.52 -12.19 2.85
N LEU A 168 -14.04 -11.13 3.50
CA LEU A 168 -14.17 -9.78 2.97
C LEU A 168 -13.33 -9.60 1.70
N SER A 169 -12.07 -10.09 1.68
CA SER A 169 -11.23 -10.02 0.49
C SER A 169 -11.83 -10.75 -0.71
N LYS A 170 -12.51 -11.89 -0.49
CA LYS A 170 -13.23 -12.62 -1.55
C LYS A 170 -14.40 -11.83 -2.16
N ILE A 171 -14.94 -10.85 -1.45
CA ILE A 171 -16.03 -9.99 -1.94
C ILE A 171 -15.45 -8.70 -2.52
N LEU A 172 -14.59 -8.01 -1.75
CA LEU A 172 -14.11 -6.69 -2.12
C LEU A 172 -13.15 -6.71 -3.32
N MET A 173 -12.28 -7.72 -3.44
CA MET A 173 -11.32 -7.76 -4.55
C MET A 173 -11.97 -7.96 -5.92
N PRO A 174 -12.89 -8.91 -6.13
CA PRO A 174 -13.64 -9.00 -7.39
C PRO A 174 -14.47 -7.74 -7.67
N LEU A 175 -15.10 -7.15 -6.65
CA LEU A 175 -15.86 -5.91 -6.79
C LEU A 175 -14.95 -4.76 -7.25
N LEU A 176 -13.79 -4.59 -6.61
CA LEU A 176 -12.80 -3.59 -6.98
C LEU A 176 -12.33 -3.76 -8.42
N PHE A 177 -12.02 -5.00 -8.81
CA PHE A 177 -11.62 -5.30 -10.18
C PHE A 177 -12.71 -4.96 -11.20
N LEU A 178 -13.96 -5.33 -10.90
CA LEU A 178 -15.11 -5.01 -11.75
C LEU A 178 -15.26 -3.49 -11.90
N MET A 179 -15.20 -2.75 -10.80
CA MET A 179 -15.30 -1.27 -10.82
C MET A 179 -14.16 -0.65 -11.62
N LEU A 180 -12.91 -1.11 -11.44
CA LEU A 180 -11.76 -0.63 -12.22
C LEU A 180 -11.94 -0.88 -13.71
N VAL A 181 -12.36 -2.08 -14.12
CA VAL A 181 -12.58 -2.41 -15.54
C VAL A 181 -13.70 -1.55 -16.15
N LEU A 182 -14.83 -1.41 -15.46
CA LEU A 182 -15.94 -0.58 -15.93
C LEU A 182 -15.53 0.88 -16.10
N MET A 183 -14.79 1.44 -15.13
CA MET A 183 -14.28 2.81 -15.22
C MET A 183 -13.22 2.95 -16.32
N ALA A 184 -12.27 2.00 -16.43
CA ALA A 184 -11.26 2.04 -17.48
C ALA A 184 -11.90 1.99 -18.89
N VAL A 185 -12.89 1.11 -19.10
CA VAL A 185 -13.64 1.06 -20.35
C VAL A 185 -14.31 2.39 -20.64
N HIS A 186 -14.96 3.01 -19.66
CA HIS A 186 -15.60 4.31 -19.82
C HIS A 186 -14.59 5.39 -20.23
N MET A 187 -13.41 5.43 -19.58
CA MET A 187 -12.36 6.43 -19.85
C MET A 187 -11.66 6.24 -21.20
N VAL A 188 -11.51 5.00 -21.68
CA VAL A 188 -10.91 4.73 -23.00
C VAL A 188 -11.76 5.32 -24.14
N PHE A 189 -13.08 5.35 -23.97
CA PHE A 189 -14.01 5.94 -24.97
C PHE A 189 -14.27 7.43 -24.74
N LEU A 190 -13.55 8.09 -23.84
CA LEU A 190 -13.67 9.52 -23.61
C LEU A 190 -13.10 10.31 -24.79
N ASP A 191 -13.86 11.26 -25.33
CA ASP A 191 -13.40 12.15 -26.38
C ASP A 191 -12.17 12.96 -25.92
N GLY A 192 -11.08 12.92 -26.71
CA GLY A 192 -9.81 13.54 -26.36
C GLY A 192 -8.92 12.69 -25.42
N GLY A 193 -9.39 11.56 -24.92
CA GLY A 193 -8.64 10.70 -23.98
C GLY A 193 -7.47 9.94 -24.62
N SER A 194 -7.41 9.85 -25.96
CA SER A 194 -6.33 9.15 -26.67
C SER A 194 -4.94 9.67 -26.34
N THR A 195 -4.78 10.98 -26.14
CA THR A 195 -3.50 11.60 -25.74
C THR A 195 -3.00 11.04 -24.39
N GLY A 196 -3.91 10.83 -23.45
CA GLY A 196 -3.56 10.21 -22.16
C GLY A 196 -3.14 8.76 -22.28
N LEU A 197 -3.75 7.99 -23.20
CA LEU A 197 -3.32 6.62 -23.49
C LEU A 197 -1.94 6.59 -24.18
N HIS A 198 -1.67 7.50 -25.12
CA HIS A 198 -0.34 7.66 -25.71
C HIS A 198 0.70 7.96 -24.63
N TYR A 199 0.44 8.92 -23.75
CA TYR A 199 1.34 9.24 -22.63
C TYR A 199 1.63 8.04 -21.72
N LEU A 200 0.63 7.19 -21.48
CA LEU A 200 0.74 6.01 -20.63
C LEU A 200 1.53 4.87 -21.29
N PHE A 201 1.38 4.68 -22.60
CA PHE A 201 1.92 3.50 -23.30
C PHE A 201 3.06 3.80 -24.27
N GLU A 202 3.31 5.05 -24.62
CA GLU A 202 4.45 5.44 -25.45
C GLU A 202 5.64 5.85 -24.57
N PRO A 203 6.70 5.02 -24.50
CA PRO A 203 7.82 5.29 -23.60
C PRO A 203 8.74 6.38 -24.16
N ASP A 204 8.97 7.44 -23.40
CA ASP A 204 10.01 8.44 -23.66
C ASP A 204 11.21 8.20 -22.74
N PHE A 205 12.19 7.43 -23.24
CA PHE A 205 13.39 7.10 -22.46
C PHE A 205 14.32 8.29 -22.22
N SER A 206 14.12 9.43 -22.88
CA SER A 206 14.93 10.63 -22.67
C SER A 206 14.73 11.25 -21.28
N LYS A 207 13.64 10.90 -20.60
CA LYS A 207 13.28 11.37 -19.25
C LYS A 207 13.82 10.49 -18.13
N ILE A 208 14.48 9.36 -18.47
CA ILE A 208 15.01 8.46 -17.46
C ILE A 208 16.38 8.95 -16.99
N ASP A 209 16.44 9.27 -15.71
CA ASP A 209 17.66 9.50 -14.95
C ASP A 209 17.76 8.54 -13.75
N SER A 210 18.79 8.68 -12.93
CA SER A 210 19.00 7.86 -11.73
C SER A 210 17.84 8.00 -10.74
N ASN A 211 17.32 9.21 -10.54
CA ASN A 211 16.22 9.49 -9.63
C ASN A 211 14.92 8.78 -10.07
N VAL A 212 14.59 8.82 -11.37
CA VAL A 212 13.43 8.12 -11.94
C VAL A 212 13.50 6.60 -11.68
N VAL A 213 14.71 6.00 -11.85
CA VAL A 213 14.92 4.57 -11.55
C VAL A 213 14.67 4.26 -10.08
N LEU A 214 15.16 5.10 -9.18
CA LEU A 214 15.03 4.91 -7.74
C LEU A 214 13.59 5.13 -7.27
N GLN A 215 12.89 6.10 -7.84
CA GLN A 215 11.45 6.27 -7.59
C GLN A 215 10.63 5.06 -8.07
N ALA A 216 10.98 4.46 -9.22
CA ALA A 216 10.34 3.24 -9.70
C ALA A 216 10.58 2.04 -8.77
N MET A 217 11.80 1.90 -8.23
CA MET A 217 12.12 0.88 -7.23
C MET A 217 11.35 1.10 -5.91
N GLY A 218 11.38 2.33 -5.38
CA GLY A 218 10.67 2.70 -4.16
C GLY A 218 9.16 2.49 -4.30
N LEU A 219 8.56 2.91 -5.41
CA LEU A 219 7.15 2.69 -5.70
C LEU A 219 6.81 1.19 -5.81
N SER A 220 7.69 0.39 -6.42
CA SER A 220 7.53 -1.06 -6.50
C SER A 220 7.48 -1.70 -5.11
N PHE A 221 8.39 -1.36 -4.21
CA PHE A 221 8.40 -1.89 -2.84
C PHE A 221 7.15 -1.47 -2.06
N PHE A 222 6.74 -0.21 -2.20
CA PHE A 222 5.54 0.30 -1.55
C PHE A 222 4.27 -0.40 -2.04
N THR A 223 4.07 -0.49 -3.36
CA THR A 223 2.86 -1.11 -3.94
C THR A 223 2.79 -2.62 -3.68
N LEU A 224 3.93 -3.30 -3.53
CA LEU A 224 3.97 -4.73 -3.22
C LEU A 224 3.92 -5.01 -1.71
N SER A 225 3.82 -3.98 -0.86
CA SER A 225 3.79 -4.11 0.61
C SER A 225 4.97 -4.88 1.19
N VAL A 226 6.15 -4.74 0.60
CA VAL A 226 7.39 -5.38 1.04
C VAL A 226 8.04 -4.56 2.17
N GLY A 227 8.73 -5.19 3.09
CA GLY A 227 9.46 -4.54 4.18
C GLY A 227 8.63 -4.12 5.39
N VAL A 228 7.31 -4.35 5.33
CA VAL A 228 6.37 -3.91 6.37
C VAL A 228 5.80 -5.05 7.23
N GLY A 229 6.20 -6.29 6.97
CA GLY A 229 5.78 -7.47 7.74
C GLY A 229 4.39 -8.02 7.42
N ILE A 230 3.66 -7.44 6.47
CA ILE A 230 2.34 -7.92 6.06
C ILE A 230 2.46 -9.31 5.42
N LEU A 231 3.37 -9.47 4.47
CA LEU A 231 3.56 -10.73 3.75
C LEU A 231 4.11 -11.81 4.69
N VAL A 232 4.93 -11.45 5.68
CA VAL A 232 5.37 -12.38 6.74
C VAL A 232 4.16 -12.83 7.56
N THR A 233 3.31 -11.91 8.00
CA THR A 233 2.11 -12.25 8.80
C THR A 233 1.15 -13.13 8.02
N TYR A 234 0.86 -12.78 6.76
CA TYR A 234 -0.01 -13.60 5.90
C TYR A 234 0.63 -14.93 5.51
N GLY A 235 1.95 -14.96 5.37
CA GLY A 235 2.72 -16.20 5.21
C GLY A 235 2.50 -17.16 6.39
N GLY A 236 2.48 -16.64 7.62
CA GLY A 236 2.19 -17.41 8.83
C GLY A 236 0.78 -18.03 8.86
N TYR A 237 -0.15 -17.40 8.15
CA TYR A 237 -1.53 -17.91 8.01
C TYR A 237 -1.75 -18.80 6.78
N MET A 238 -0.72 -18.99 5.95
CA MET A 238 -0.85 -19.83 4.75
C MET A 238 -1.04 -21.31 5.06
N PRO A 239 -1.95 -22.01 4.35
CA PRO A 239 -2.00 -23.46 4.37
C PRO A 239 -0.66 -24.09 3.94
N LYS A 240 -0.32 -25.24 4.51
CA LYS A 240 0.98 -25.93 4.21
C LYS A 240 1.17 -26.24 2.73
N GLU A 241 0.08 -26.59 2.03
CA GLU A 241 0.05 -26.95 0.61
C GLU A 241 0.12 -25.75 -0.35
N GLN A 242 0.06 -24.50 0.17
CA GLN A 242 0.11 -23.30 -0.65
C GLN A 242 1.49 -23.13 -1.28
N ASN A 243 1.53 -22.93 -2.58
CA ASN A 243 2.79 -22.66 -3.29
C ASN A 243 3.13 -21.16 -3.21
N VAL A 244 4.21 -20.83 -2.49
CA VAL A 244 4.66 -19.45 -2.28
C VAL A 244 5.00 -18.77 -3.60
N THR A 245 5.76 -19.43 -4.49
CA THR A 245 6.18 -18.83 -5.77
C THR A 245 4.99 -18.47 -6.65
N SER A 246 4.03 -19.42 -6.79
CA SER A 246 2.82 -19.17 -7.58
C SER A 246 1.96 -18.05 -6.99
N THR A 247 1.79 -18.05 -5.67
CA THR A 247 1.01 -16.98 -5.00
C THR A 247 1.66 -15.62 -5.16
N SER A 248 2.99 -15.53 -5.01
CA SER A 248 3.74 -14.29 -5.18
C SER A 248 3.65 -13.76 -6.61
N ALA A 249 3.84 -14.63 -7.61
CA ALA A 249 3.74 -14.23 -9.01
C ALA A 249 2.33 -13.75 -9.37
N GLN A 250 1.29 -14.46 -8.96
CA GLN A 250 -0.10 -14.07 -9.19
C GLN A 250 -0.44 -12.75 -8.50
N MET A 251 0.01 -12.56 -7.25
CA MET A 251 -0.18 -11.31 -6.52
C MET A 251 0.44 -10.12 -7.26
N ILE A 252 1.69 -10.23 -7.71
CA ILE A 252 2.39 -9.15 -8.43
C ILE A 252 1.71 -8.82 -9.75
N ILE A 253 1.30 -9.83 -10.53
CA ILE A 253 0.55 -9.63 -11.77
C ILE A 253 -0.75 -8.88 -11.49
N LEU A 254 -1.50 -9.24 -10.45
CA LEU A 254 -2.72 -8.53 -10.06
C LEU A 254 -2.46 -7.08 -9.69
N VAL A 255 -1.40 -6.80 -8.91
CA VAL A 255 -1.01 -5.43 -8.53
C VAL A 255 -0.65 -4.60 -9.76
N MET A 256 0.16 -5.16 -10.69
CA MET A 256 0.55 -4.48 -11.91
C MET A 256 -0.66 -4.18 -12.81
N ILE A 257 -1.59 -5.13 -12.97
CA ILE A 257 -2.82 -4.91 -13.75
C ILE A 257 -3.66 -3.79 -13.12
N VAL A 258 -3.84 -3.78 -11.80
CA VAL A 258 -4.60 -2.71 -11.12
C VAL A 258 -3.92 -1.35 -11.27
N SER A 259 -2.60 -1.28 -11.11
CA SER A 259 -1.85 -0.03 -11.29
C SER A 259 -2.00 0.51 -12.72
N LEU A 260 -1.90 -0.35 -13.73
CA LEU A 260 -2.11 0.03 -15.12
C LEU A 260 -3.56 0.47 -15.40
N LEU A 261 -4.55 -0.26 -14.85
CA LEU A 261 -5.97 0.15 -14.97
C LEU A 261 -6.22 1.51 -14.33
N ALA A 262 -5.61 1.80 -13.18
CA ALA A 262 -5.69 3.11 -12.55
C ALA A 262 -5.09 4.21 -13.46
N GLY A 263 -3.96 3.95 -14.12
CA GLY A 263 -3.41 4.84 -15.13
C GLY A 263 -4.37 5.06 -16.31
N VAL A 264 -4.99 3.98 -16.84
CA VAL A 264 -5.99 4.05 -17.93
C VAL A 264 -7.25 4.82 -17.50
N ILE A 265 -7.59 4.85 -16.22
CA ILE A 265 -8.69 5.68 -15.71
C ILE A 265 -8.29 7.15 -15.65
N ILE A 266 -7.11 7.44 -15.15
CA ILE A 266 -6.71 8.80 -14.75
C ILE A 266 -6.18 9.59 -15.95
N PHE A 267 -5.23 9.06 -16.72
CA PHE A 267 -4.58 9.84 -17.77
C PHE A 267 -5.50 10.27 -18.92
N PRO A 268 -6.37 9.40 -19.49
CA PRO A 268 -7.33 9.87 -20.49
C PRO A 268 -8.20 11.02 -19.99
N ALA A 269 -8.68 10.94 -18.74
CA ALA A 269 -9.48 11.96 -18.11
C ALA A 269 -8.73 13.29 -17.96
N VAL A 270 -7.50 13.23 -17.45
CA VAL A 270 -6.64 14.41 -17.24
C VAL A 270 -6.32 15.12 -18.55
N PHE A 271 -5.89 14.39 -19.57
CA PHE A 271 -5.51 14.95 -20.87
C PHE A 271 -6.71 15.45 -21.69
N ALA A 272 -7.87 14.77 -21.62
CA ALA A 272 -9.08 15.20 -22.33
C ALA A 272 -9.55 16.60 -21.89
N TYR A 273 -9.33 16.94 -20.64
CA TYR A 273 -9.76 18.23 -20.08
C TYR A 273 -8.61 19.22 -19.86
N GLY A 274 -7.41 18.92 -20.38
CA GLY A 274 -6.27 19.85 -20.37
C GLY A 274 -5.61 20.08 -19.02
N PHE A 275 -5.78 19.15 -18.06
CA PHE A 275 -5.09 19.20 -16.78
C PHE A 275 -3.67 18.66 -16.88
N SER A 276 -2.82 19.01 -15.90
CA SER A 276 -1.46 18.50 -15.81
C SER A 276 -1.43 17.10 -15.18
N PRO A 277 -0.71 16.13 -15.76
CA PRO A 277 -0.54 14.81 -15.13
C PRO A 277 0.39 14.85 -13.89
N SER A 278 1.11 15.95 -13.66
CA SER A 278 2.11 16.11 -12.58
C SER A 278 1.60 16.94 -11.38
N GLU A 279 0.29 16.92 -11.11
CA GLU A 279 -0.30 17.64 -9.96
C GLU A 279 -0.16 16.91 -8.61
N GLY A 280 0.56 15.81 -8.57
CA GLY A 280 0.80 15.06 -7.34
C GLY A 280 -0.49 14.53 -6.70
N PRO A 281 -0.58 14.55 -5.35
CA PRO A 281 -1.76 14.05 -4.62
C PRO A 281 -3.08 14.76 -4.95
N GLN A 282 -3.04 16.02 -5.42
CA GLN A 282 -4.21 16.81 -5.79
C GLN A 282 -4.93 16.24 -7.02
N LEU A 283 -4.22 15.49 -7.87
CA LEU A 283 -4.77 14.83 -9.05
C LEU A 283 -6.06 14.05 -8.74
N THR A 284 -6.12 13.39 -7.61
CA THR A 284 -7.27 12.54 -7.23
C THR A 284 -8.42 13.32 -6.60
N PHE A 285 -8.13 14.32 -5.79
CA PHE A 285 -9.15 15.01 -4.98
C PHE A 285 -9.60 16.35 -5.55
N VAL A 286 -8.90 16.87 -6.54
CA VAL A 286 -9.25 18.14 -7.22
C VAL A 286 -9.48 17.87 -8.71
N THR A 287 -8.47 17.36 -9.41
CA THR A 287 -8.53 17.22 -10.87
C THR A 287 -9.59 16.22 -11.31
N LEU A 288 -9.65 15.01 -10.70
CA LEU A 288 -10.64 14.02 -11.11
C LEU A 288 -12.08 14.43 -10.82
N PRO A 289 -12.46 14.99 -9.65
CA PRO A 289 -13.79 15.57 -9.48
C PRO A 289 -14.13 16.63 -10.53
N ALA A 290 -13.18 17.53 -10.89
CA ALA A 290 -13.39 18.50 -11.96
C ALA A 290 -13.70 17.84 -13.31
N VAL A 291 -12.92 16.81 -13.66
CA VAL A 291 -13.15 16.03 -14.89
C VAL A 291 -14.52 15.35 -14.87
N PHE A 292 -14.89 14.73 -13.73
CA PHE A 292 -16.18 14.02 -13.63
C PHE A 292 -17.39 14.94 -13.81
N GLN A 293 -17.28 16.25 -13.51
CA GLN A 293 -18.37 17.22 -13.75
C GLN A 293 -18.74 17.35 -15.24
N HIS A 294 -17.82 17.03 -16.14
CA HIS A 294 -18.04 17.10 -17.59
C HIS A 294 -18.46 15.77 -18.22
N MET A 295 -18.59 14.71 -17.41
CA MET A 295 -18.93 13.36 -17.89
C MET A 295 -20.42 13.08 -17.81
N PHE A 296 -20.86 12.02 -18.49
CA PHE A 296 -22.21 11.49 -18.31
C PHE A 296 -22.43 11.02 -16.86
N ALA A 297 -23.50 11.48 -16.23
CA ALA A 297 -23.83 11.19 -14.83
C ALA A 297 -22.70 11.51 -13.81
N PRO A 298 -22.31 12.80 -13.65
CA PRO A 298 -21.17 13.25 -12.86
C PRO A 298 -21.14 12.70 -11.42
N ALA A 299 -22.27 12.82 -10.71
CA ALA A 299 -22.40 12.34 -9.34
C ALA A 299 -22.17 10.82 -9.24
N LEU A 300 -22.75 10.04 -10.15
CA LEU A 300 -22.58 8.58 -10.16
C LEU A 300 -21.13 8.18 -10.43
N THR A 301 -20.47 8.83 -11.39
CA THR A 301 -19.06 8.58 -11.70
C THR A 301 -18.15 8.93 -10.53
N SER A 302 -18.39 10.07 -9.87
CA SER A 302 -17.65 10.48 -8.67
C SER A 302 -17.86 9.51 -7.52
N VAL A 303 -19.10 9.12 -7.21
CA VAL A 303 -19.41 8.12 -6.18
C VAL A 303 -18.75 6.79 -6.47
N ALA A 304 -18.84 6.30 -7.71
CA ALA A 304 -18.22 5.03 -8.09
C ALA A 304 -16.70 5.06 -7.92
N PHE A 305 -16.04 6.15 -8.31
CA PHE A 305 -14.60 6.31 -8.14
C PHE A 305 -14.18 6.35 -6.67
N PHE A 306 -14.83 7.19 -5.85
CA PHE A 306 -14.47 7.27 -4.43
C PHE A 306 -14.87 6.02 -3.65
N ALA A 307 -15.95 5.32 -4.01
CA ALA A 307 -16.28 4.01 -3.46
C ALA A 307 -15.20 2.97 -3.78
N LEU A 308 -14.68 2.96 -5.01
CA LEU A 308 -13.54 2.14 -5.41
C LEU A 308 -12.30 2.46 -4.56
N MET A 309 -12.00 3.75 -4.37
CA MET A 309 -10.89 4.19 -3.51
C MET A 309 -11.08 3.74 -2.05
N VAL A 310 -12.28 3.83 -1.50
CA VAL A 310 -12.60 3.35 -0.14
C VAL A 310 -12.39 1.85 -0.03
N VAL A 311 -12.89 1.07 -1.00
CA VAL A 311 -12.70 -0.39 -1.01
C VAL A 311 -11.21 -0.76 -1.06
N ALA A 312 -10.44 -0.11 -1.93
CA ALA A 312 -9.00 -0.32 -2.04
C ALA A 312 -8.25 0.08 -0.76
N ALA A 313 -8.62 1.21 -0.16
CA ALA A 313 -8.04 1.65 1.10
C ALA A 313 -8.33 0.68 2.25
N LEU A 314 -9.57 0.21 2.39
CA LEU A 314 -9.98 -0.71 3.45
C LEU A 314 -9.27 -2.06 3.35
N THR A 315 -9.07 -2.63 2.16
CA THR A 315 -8.35 -3.91 2.02
C THR A 315 -6.90 -3.79 2.51
N SER A 316 -6.25 -2.65 2.29
CA SER A 316 -4.88 -2.39 2.76
C SER A 316 -4.84 -2.06 4.26
N THR A 317 -5.77 -1.24 4.78
CA THR A 317 -5.81 -0.92 6.23
C THR A 317 -6.06 -2.17 7.08
N ILE A 318 -6.92 -3.09 6.61
CA ILE A 318 -7.18 -4.37 7.27
C ILE A 318 -5.87 -5.18 7.37
N SER A 319 -5.11 -5.26 6.30
CA SER A 319 -3.85 -6.03 6.25
C SER A 319 -2.77 -5.42 7.15
N MET A 320 -2.59 -4.11 7.11
CA MET A 320 -1.62 -3.40 7.95
C MET A 320 -2.01 -3.48 9.43
N MET A 321 -3.28 -3.26 9.76
CA MET A 321 -3.73 -3.33 11.15
C MET A 321 -3.64 -4.76 11.71
N GLU A 322 -3.82 -5.80 10.88
CA GLU A 322 -3.61 -7.20 11.27
C GLU A 322 -2.17 -7.48 11.69
N VAL A 323 -1.16 -6.88 11.02
CA VAL A 323 0.25 -6.99 11.46
C VAL A 323 0.42 -6.50 12.88
N MET A 324 -0.17 -5.35 13.22
CA MET A 324 -0.10 -4.79 14.57
C MET A 324 -0.83 -5.67 15.58
N VAL A 325 -2.03 -6.16 15.24
CA VAL A 325 -2.83 -7.04 16.09
C VAL A 325 -2.09 -8.36 16.36
N ALA A 326 -1.55 -8.98 15.32
CA ALA A 326 -0.75 -10.20 15.45
C ALA A 326 0.50 -9.96 16.29
N PHE A 327 1.23 -8.84 16.04
CA PHE A 327 2.42 -8.47 16.80
C PHE A 327 2.12 -8.30 18.28
N VAL A 328 1.13 -7.48 18.63
CA VAL A 328 0.75 -7.21 20.03
C VAL A 328 0.36 -8.50 20.74
N ARG A 329 -0.40 -9.36 20.07
CA ARG A 329 -0.81 -10.64 20.63
C ARG A 329 0.38 -11.57 20.85
N GLU A 330 1.22 -11.79 19.84
CA GLU A 330 2.41 -12.65 19.96
C GLU A 330 3.41 -12.12 20.99
N ALA A 331 3.62 -10.81 21.06
CA ALA A 331 4.49 -10.19 22.06
C ALA A 331 3.95 -10.32 23.49
N SER A 332 2.61 -10.31 23.65
CA SER A 332 1.98 -10.45 24.94
C SER A 332 2.03 -11.88 25.49
N GLU A 333 2.22 -12.91 24.64
CA GLU A 333 2.37 -14.31 25.05
C GLU A 333 3.57 -14.51 26.01
N ASP A 334 4.62 -13.67 25.86
CA ASP A 334 5.81 -13.69 26.71
C ASP A 334 5.62 -12.90 28.04
N THR A 335 4.44 -12.32 28.27
CA THR A 335 4.13 -11.49 29.45
C THR A 335 3.22 -12.22 30.44
N LYS A 336 3.08 -11.63 31.65
CA LYS A 336 2.12 -12.13 32.65
C LYS A 336 0.64 -11.95 32.26
N TRP A 337 0.38 -11.10 31.28
CA TRP A 337 -0.97 -10.70 30.84
C TRP A 337 -1.11 -10.88 29.34
N PRO A 338 -1.29 -12.13 28.85
CA PRO A 338 -1.47 -12.37 27.42
C PRO A 338 -2.79 -11.77 26.94
N LEU A 339 -2.69 -10.97 25.88
CA LEU A 339 -3.84 -10.32 25.28
C LEU A 339 -4.54 -11.26 24.29
N ASN A 340 -5.87 -11.33 24.38
CA ASN A 340 -6.64 -12.01 23.36
C ASN A 340 -6.83 -11.13 22.10
N ARG A 341 -7.36 -11.70 20.99
CA ARG A 341 -7.53 -10.99 19.73
C ARG A 341 -8.34 -9.69 19.89
N HIS A 342 -9.48 -9.73 20.58
CA HIS A 342 -10.34 -8.55 20.74
C HIS A 342 -9.64 -7.42 21.50
N GLN A 343 -8.91 -7.76 22.58
CA GLN A 343 -8.13 -6.79 23.35
C GLN A 343 -7.02 -6.17 22.50
N SER A 344 -6.34 -6.99 21.66
CA SER A 344 -5.31 -6.50 20.76
C SER A 344 -5.89 -5.58 19.68
N VAL A 345 -7.08 -5.91 19.11
CA VAL A 345 -7.77 -5.04 18.14
C VAL A 345 -8.13 -3.70 18.77
N VAL A 346 -8.69 -3.70 19.98
CA VAL A 346 -9.04 -2.45 20.68
C VAL A 346 -7.81 -1.61 20.99
N LEU A 347 -6.74 -2.22 21.51
CA LEU A 347 -5.49 -1.51 21.81
C LEU A 347 -4.90 -0.87 20.54
N VAL A 348 -4.84 -1.62 19.45
CA VAL A 348 -4.32 -1.13 18.17
C VAL A 348 -5.21 -0.02 17.60
N ALA A 349 -6.54 -0.16 17.68
CA ALA A 349 -7.47 0.89 17.26
C ALA A 349 -7.27 2.20 18.05
N ILE A 350 -7.06 2.12 19.37
CA ILE A 350 -6.77 3.30 20.22
C ILE A 350 -5.45 3.95 19.77
N ILE A 351 -4.39 3.15 19.54
CA ILE A 351 -3.11 3.68 19.05
C ILE A 351 -3.32 4.41 17.72
N GLN A 352 -4.11 3.83 16.80
CA GLN A 352 -4.39 4.46 15.51
C GLN A 352 -5.22 5.75 15.65
N VAL A 353 -6.21 5.81 16.52
CA VAL A 353 -6.95 7.05 16.79
C VAL A 353 -6.00 8.15 17.28
N ILE A 354 -5.10 7.82 18.21
CA ILE A 354 -4.13 8.80 18.75
C ILE A 354 -3.17 9.26 17.64
N THR A 355 -2.51 8.34 16.93
CA THR A 355 -1.51 8.70 15.91
C THR A 355 -2.11 9.47 14.74
N ASN A 356 -3.32 9.10 14.28
CA ASN A 356 -4.01 9.83 13.21
C ASN A 356 -4.50 11.20 13.67
N THR A 357 -5.01 11.33 14.90
CA THR A 357 -5.39 12.63 15.46
C THR A 357 -4.19 13.56 15.53
N LEU A 358 -3.03 13.09 16.01
CA LEU A 358 -1.80 13.88 16.05
C LEU A 358 -1.33 14.27 14.64
N CYS A 359 -1.42 13.35 13.69
CA CYS A 359 -1.09 13.61 12.28
C CYS A 359 -1.97 14.74 11.71
N ILE A 360 -3.29 14.66 11.90
CA ILE A 360 -4.25 15.67 11.42
C ILE A 360 -4.01 17.01 12.10
N LEU A 361 -3.80 17.04 13.42
CA LEU A 361 -3.51 18.30 14.15
C LEU A 361 -2.21 18.96 13.68
N SER A 362 -1.19 18.16 13.33
CA SER A 362 0.04 18.67 12.72
C SER A 362 -0.20 19.28 11.33
N MET A 363 -1.04 18.65 10.50
CA MET A 363 -1.37 19.16 9.16
C MET A 363 -2.17 20.47 9.21
N THR A 364 -3.04 20.61 10.21
CA THR A 364 -3.95 21.77 10.34
C THR A 364 -3.35 22.93 11.16
N GLY A 365 -2.07 22.84 11.56
CA GLY A 365 -1.39 23.87 12.33
C GLY A 365 -1.74 23.92 13.82
N HIS A 366 -2.56 22.98 14.33
CA HIS A 366 -2.90 22.93 15.76
C HIS A 366 -1.83 22.25 16.63
N ALA A 367 -0.84 21.63 16.01
CA ALA A 367 0.27 20.95 16.69
C ALA A 367 1.59 21.15 15.95
N GLU A 368 2.03 22.41 15.80
CA GLU A 368 3.26 22.78 15.09
C GLU A 368 4.52 22.15 15.71
N TRP A 369 4.49 21.82 17.00
CA TRP A 369 5.57 21.11 17.69
C TRP A 369 5.82 19.70 17.18
N LEU A 370 4.90 19.13 16.41
CA LEU A 370 5.05 17.83 15.71
C LEU A 370 5.69 17.96 14.32
N THR A 371 6.17 19.15 13.94
CA THR A 371 6.91 19.31 12.69
C THR A 371 8.34 18.75 12.85
N VAL A 372 8.76 17.96 11.86
CA VAL A 372 10.11 17.40 11.78
C VAL A 372 10.77 17.92 10.52
N MET A 373 11.94 18.52 10.63
CA MET A 373 12.66 19.13 9.51
C MET A 373 11.82 20.12 8.69
N GLY A 374 10.92 20.88 9.35
CA GLY A 374 10.04 21.85 8.69
C GLY A 374 8.83 21.24 7.95
N GLN A 375 8.62 19.93 8.04
CA GLN A 375 7.46 19.23 7.47
C GLN A 375 6.48 18.83 8.57
N ASN A 376 5.18 18.83 8.26
CA ASN A 376 4.16 18.29 9.15
C ASN A 376 4.33 16.76 9.34
N MET A 377 3.62 16.17 10.30
CA MET A 377 3.75 14.75 10.62
C MET A 377 3.35 13.83 9.46
N PHE A 378 2.39 14.24 8.62
CA PHE A 378 1.95 13.47 7.43
C PHE A 378 3.08 13.32 6.42
N ASP A 379 3.69 14.43 6.02
CA ASP A 379 4.78 14.45 5.04
C ASP A 379 6.05 13.81 5.59
N SER A 380 6.37 14.08 6.86
CA SER A 380 7.52 13.48 7.55
C SER A 380 7.38 11.96 7.66
N ALA A 381 6.20 11.44 8.03
CA ALA A 381 5.94 10.01 8.11
C ALA A 381 6.01 9.36 6.73
N ASN A 382 5.42 9.98 5.71
CA ASN A 382 5.49 9.48 4.33
C ASN A 382 6.94 9.41 3.82
N THR A 383 7.74 10.45 4.05
CA THR A 383 9.16 10.49 3.67
C THR A 383 9.97 9.44 4.41
N LEU A 384 9.83 9.35 5.73
CA LEU A 384 10.53 8.38 6.57
C LEU A 384 10.22 6.94 6.16
N VAL A 385 8.96 6.64 5.91
CA VAL A 385 8.50 5.31 5.50
C VAL A 385 9.08 4.92 4.16
N ASN A 386 8.91 5.75 3.14
CA ASN A 386 9.29 5.39 1.76
C ASN A 386 10.80 5.34 1.57
N ASN A 387 11.53 6.31 2.15
CA ASN A 387 12.96 6.44 1.92
C ASN A 387 13.82 5.58 2.86
N PHE A 388 13.28 5.22 4.05
CA PHE A 388 14.10 4.53 5.05
C PHE A 388 13.45 3.24 5.57
N MET A 389 12.21 3.28 6.10
CA MET A 389 11.68 2.15 6.87
C MET A 389 11.36 0.94 5.98
N ILE A 390 10.70 1.14 4.85
CA ILE A 390 10.40 0.07 3.87
C ILE A 390 11.69 -0.53 3.32
N PRO A 391 12.67 0.24 2.81
CA PRO A 391 13.95 -0.31 2.36
C PRO A 391 14.72 -1.06 3.46
N VAL A 392 14.76 -0.54 4.70
CA VAL A 392 15.42 -1.23 5.84
C VAL A 392 14.74 -2.56 6.15
N GLY A 393 13.40 -2.59 6.19
CA GLY A 393 12.64 -3.81 6.42
C GLY A 393 12.90 -4.88 5.34
N ALA A 394 12.87 -4.45 4.06
CA ALA A 394 13.14 -5.32 2.91
C ALA A 394 14.60 -5.84 2.91
N LEU A 395 15.57 -4.95 3.17
CA LEU A 395 16.98 -5.31 3.32
C LEU A 395 17.18 -6.32 4.44
N GLY A 396 16.59 -6.04 5.60
CA GLY A 396 16.68 -6.93 6.75
C GLY A 396 16.11 -8.31 6.47
N ALA A 397 14.94 -8.40 5.84
CA ALA A 397 14.33 -9.67 5.45
C ALA A 397 15.20 -10.43 4.43
N ALA A 398 15.77 -9.73 3.43
CA ALA A 398 16.65 -10.33 2.43
C ALA A 398 17.95 -10.87 3.05
N LEU A 399 18.61 -10.08 3.91
CA LEU A 399 19.82 -10.50 4.63
C LEU A 399 19.54 -11.68 5.57
N PHE A 400 18.43 -11.61 6.32
CA PHE A 400 18.02 -12.68 7.21
C PHE A 400 17.92 -14.02 6.47
N THR A 401 17.15 -14.05 5.40
CA THR A 401 16.94 -15.29 4.65
C THR A 401 18.17 -15.68 3.86
N GLY A 402 18.82 -14.74 3.20
CA GLY A 402 20.00 -15.00 2.38
C GLY A 402 21.16 -15.60 3.15
N TRP A 403 21.40 -15.18 4.41
CA TRP A 403 22.60 -15.56 5.14
C TRP A 403 22.36 -16.47 6.35
N PHE A 404 21.17 -16.44 6.97
CA PHE A 404 20.90 -17.14 8.23
C PHE A 404 19.93 -18.32 8.10
N VAL A 405 19.04 -18.32 7.08
CA VAL A 405 18.13 -19.45 6.88
C VAL A 405 18.85 -20.59 6.14
N PRO A 406 18.84 -21.83 6.70
CA PRO A 406 19.48 -22.96 6.06
C PRO A 406 18.94 -23.23 4.65
N LYS A 407 19.84 -23.48 3.68
CA LYS A 407 19.50 -23.76 2.28
C LYS A 407 18.51 -24.91 2.10
N ALA A 408 18.51 -25.89 2.99
CA ALA A 408 17.61 -27.05 2.97
C ALA A 408 16.12 -26.69 3.15
N ARG A 409 15.81 -25.47 3.61
CA ARG A 409 14.43 -25.00 3.78
C ARG A 409 13.83 -24.40 2.50
N TYR A 410 14.63 -24.19 1.44
CA TYR A 410 14.12 -23.65 0.17
C TYR A 410 13.50 -24.74 -0.67
N GLN A 411 12.28 -24.48 -1.17
CA GLN A 411 11.58 -25.37 -2.11
C GLN A 411 11.92 -24.98 -3.54
N GLY A 412 12.33 -25.92 -4.37
CA GLY A 412 12.62 -25.71 -5.78
C GLY A 412 13.78 -26.56 -6.32
N SER A 413 14.07 -26.40 -7.61
CA SER A 413 15.26 -27.02 -8.20
C SER A 413 16.52 -26.40 -7.61
N ARG A 414 17.63 -27.14 -7.59
CA ARG A 414 18.92 -26.68 -7.06
C ARG A 414 19.39 -25.38 -7.72
N VAL A 415 19.17 -25.23 -9.04
CA VAL A 415 19.53 -24.04 -9.80
C VAL A 415 18.66 -22.85 -9.43
N ALA A 416 17.33 -23.03 -9.38
CA ALA A 416 16.41 -21.95 -8.99
C ALA A 416 16.69 -21.44 -7.56
N SER A 417 16.98 -22.36 -6.63
CA SER A 417 17.35 -21.99 -5.26
C SER A 417 18.68 -21.23 -5.18
N LEU A 418 19.66 -21.53 -6.05
CA LEU A 418 20.93 -20.80 -6.10
C LEU A 418 20.73 -19.37 -6.66
N ILE A 419 19.99 -19.23 -7.76
CA ILE A 419 19.68 -17.91 -8.35
C ILE A 419 18.95 -17.03 -7.33
N TYR A 420 17.93 -17.57 -6.68
CA TYR A 420 17.17 -16.88 -5.65
C TYR A 420 18.07 -16.41 -4.49
N LEU A 421 18.99 -17.25 -4.01
CA LEU A 421 19.93 -16.89 -2.96
C LEU A 421 20.94 -15.83 -3.39
N VAL A 422 21.39 -15.84 -4.65
CA VAL A 422 22.28 -14.79 -5.18
C VAL A 422 21.55 -13.45 -5.19
N ILE A 423 20.29 -13.43 -5.62
CA ILE A 423 19.46 -12.23 -5.62
C ILE A 423 19.29 -11.67 -4.20
N LEU A 424 18.91 -12.51 -3.21
CA LEU A 424 18.71 -12.07 -1.83
C LEU A 424 20.01 -11.65 -1.12
N ARG A 425 21.14 -12.26 -1.47
CA ARG A 425 22.42 -12.00 -0.80
C ARG A 425 23.15 -10.77 -1.33
N TRP A 426 23.02 -10.49 -2.62
CA TRP A 426 23.87 -9.52 -3.30
C TRP A 426 23.06 -8.47 -4.06
N ILE A 427 22.16 -8.87 -4.95
CA ILE A 427 21.46 -7.94 -5.84
C ILE A 427 20.54 -7.01 -5.05
N ILE A 428 19.66 -7.56 -4.21
CA ILE A 428 18.71 -6.77 -3.42
C ILE A 428 19.42 -5.86 -2.41
N PRO A 429 20.40 -6.35 -1.60
CA PRO A 429 21.12 -5.46 -0.70
C PRO A 429 21.85 -4.32 -1.44
N LEU A 430 22.49 -4.60 -2.58
CA LEU A 430 23.15 -3.58 -3.38
C LEU A 430 22.14 -2.53 -3.88
N ALA A 431 21.03 -2.98 -4.46
CA ALA A 431 19.98 -2.09 -4.95
C ALA A 431 19.43 -1.18 -3.83
N ILE A 432 19.17 -1.74 -2.65
CA ILE A 432 18.67 -0.96 -1.51
C ILE A 432 19.71 0.02 -0.97
N VAL A 433 20.99 -0.36 -0.95
CA VAL A 433 22.08 0.56 -0.57
C VAL A 433 22.15 1.75 -1.52
N VAL A 434 21.98 1.52 -2.84
CA VAL A 434 21.93 2.62 -3.84
C VAL A 434 20.75 3.56 -3.54
N ILE A 435 19.55 3.02 -3.22
CA ILE A 435 18.40 3.85 -2.79
C ILE A 435 18.75 4.72 -1.57
N PHE A 436 19.44 4.15 -0.57
CA PHE A 436 19.84 4.91 0.60
C PHE A 436 20.84 6.02 0.30
N LEU A 437 21.86 5.73 -0.50
CA LEU A 437 22.89 6.71 -0.84
C LEU A 437 22.30 7.92 -1.56
N GLU A 438 21.33 7.67 -2.46
CA GLU A 438 20.62 8.76 -3.12
C GLU A 438 19.64 9.49 -2.19
N SER A 439 18.86 8.76 -1.39
CA SER A 439 17.97 9.41 -0.40
C SER A 439 18.72 10.33 0.57
N LEU A 440 20.02 10.11 0.75
CA LEU A 440 20.90 10.95 1.55
C LEU A 440 21.66 12.02 0.71
N ASN A 441 21.35 12.15 -0.59
CA ASN A 441 22.05 13.04 -1.54
C ASN A 441 23.58 12.83 -1.56
N ILE A 442 24.03 11.57 -1.45
CA ILE A 442 25.46 11.22 -1.50
C ILE A 442 25.90 10.90 -2.93
N ILE A 443 24.97 10.39 -3.76
CA ILE A 443 25.16 10.09 -5.19
C ILE A 443 24.04 10.71 -6.00
#